data_10b6f1738e7f5d1d8fdede2ec20cd37d
#
_entry.id   10b6f1738e7f5d1d8fdede2ec20cd37d
#
_cell.length_a   1.000
_cell.length_b   1.000
_cell.length_c   1.000
_cell.angle_alpha   90.00
_cell.angle_beta   90.00
_cell.angle_gamma   90.00
#
_symmetry.space_group_name_H-M   'P 1'
#
loop_
_entity.id
_entity.type
_entity.pdbx_description
1 polymer ?
#
loop_
_entity_poly.entity_id
_entity_poly.type
_entity_poly.pdbx_seq_one_letter_code
_entity_poly.pdbx_strand_id
1 'polypeptide(L)'
;IVVNKMDSASIEQVNALMHTIHQVNPAATVVKANSRVTVDDPGAIRGKRVLVVEDGPTLTHGEMKFGAGVVAARAHGADEIVDPRPWAIGTIDETFRKYDVGPVLPAMGYSDGQLAEMEKIIDSAEADVVVIGTPIDLRRVIEIRKPAVRVRYDLEVLPDSPSLLDVLKPVLG
;
A
#
# COMPACT_ATOMS: atom_id res chain seq x y z
N ILE A 1 -1.20 -2.26 22.77
CA ILE A 1 -1.97 -2.39 21.50
C ILE A 1 -1.73 -1.13 20.69
N VAL A 2 -1.39 -1.27 19.40
CA VAL A 2 -1.30 -0.14 18.46
C VAL A 2 -2.58 -0.09 17.64
N VAL A 3 -3.29 1.04 17.68
CA VAL A 3 -4.44 1.34 16.82
C VAL A 3 -3.94 2.27 15.72
N ASN A 4 -3.72 1.69 14.54
CA ASN A 4 -3.17 2.40 13.38
C ASN A 4 -4.26 2.89 12.43
N LYS A 5 -3.89 3.73 11.46
CA LYS A 5 -4.79 4.32 10.45
C LYS A 5 -5.89 5.19 11.05
N MET A 6 -5.58 5.93 12.12
CA MET A 6 -6.51 6.85 12.76
C MET A 6 -6.97 7.98 11.83
N ASP A 7 -6.12 8.35 10.86
CA ASP A 7 -6.34 9.37 9.83
C ASP A 7 -7.36 8.98 8.75
N SER A 8 -7.62 7.67 8.57
CA SER A 8 -8.50 7.15 7.52
C SER A 8 -9.71 6.37 8.04
N ALA A 9 -9.73 6.05 9.34
CA ALA A 9 -10.85 5.37 9.99
C ALA A 9 -11.98 6.34 10.36
N SER A 10 -13.24 5.89 10.28
CA SER A 10 -14.36 6.70 10.78
C SER A 10 -14.39 6.71 12.32
N ILE A 11 -15.03 7.73 12.89
CA ILE A 11 -15.19 7.84 14.36
C ILE A 11 -15.90 6.61 14.92
N GLU A 12 -16.90 6.08 14.22
CA GLU A 12 -17.64 4.90 14.62
C GLU A 12 -16.76 3.65 14.66
N GLN A 13 -15.90 3.48 13.65
CA GLN A 13 -14.94 2.36 13.60
C GLN A 13 -13.93 2.45 14.74
N VAL A 14 -13.39 3.64 15.00
CA VAL A 14 -12.46 3.87 16.11
C VAL A 14 -13.13 3.57 17.45
N ASN A 15 -14.35 4.09 17.68
CA ASN A 15 -15.08 3.88 18.92
C ASN A 15 -15.41 2.40 19.15
N ALA A 16 -15.85 1.69 18.12
CA ALA A 16 -16.14 0.25 18.19
C ALA A 16 -14.89 -0.56 18.54
N LEU A 17 -13.75 -0.25 17.90
CA LEU A 17 -12.47 -0.88 18.17
C LEU A 17 -12.00 -0.60 19.61
N MET A 18 -12.06 0.66 20.05
CA MET A 18 -11.67 1.04 21.42
C MET A 18 -12.53 0.35 22.47
N HIS A 19 -13.85 0.24 22.23
CA HIS A 19 -14.76 -0.52 23.10
C HIS A 19 -14.36 -2.00 23.19
N THR A 20 -14.08 -2.64 22.05
CA THR A 20 -13.62 -4.03 22.00
C THR A 20 -12.31 -4.23 22.76
N ILE A 21 -11.33 -3.33 22.57
CA ILE A 21 -10.06 -3.38 23.29
C ILE A 21 -10.29 -3.32 24.80
N HIS A 22 -11.13 -2.40 25.25
CA HIS A 22 -11.42 -2.24 26.68
C HIS A 22 -12.11 -3.47 27.27
N GLN A 23 -12.99 -4.14 26.51
CA GLN A 23 -13.64 -5.38 26.95
C GLN A 23 -12.68 -6.56 27.05
N VAL A 24 -11.80 -6.73 26.01
CA VAL A 24 -10.92 -7.90 25.90
C VAL A 24 -9.66 -7.76 26.75
N ASN A 25 -9.09 -6.56 26.81
CA ASN A 25 -7.87 -6.27 27.59
C ASN A 25 -7.89 -4.85 28.15
N PRO A 26 -8.62 -4.62 29.27
CA PRO A 26 -8.75 -3.28 29.87
C PRO A 26 -7.44 -2.72 30.43
N ALA A 27 -6.44 -3.59 30.67
CA ALA A 27 -5.12 -3.17 31.16
C ALA A 27 -4.13 -2.81 30.04
N ALA A 28 -4.53 -2.98 28.77
CA ALA A 28 -3.63 -2.69 27.66
C ALA A 28 -3.34 -1.19 27.52
N THR A 29 -2.07 -0.83 27.42
CA THR A 29 -1.69 0.50 26.94
C THR A 29 -2.00 0.60 25.46
N VAL A 30 -2.83 1.58 25.08
CA VAL A 30 -3.21 1.83 23.69
C VAL A 30 -2.38 2.97 23.13
N VAL A 31 -1.70 2.69 22.01
CA VAL A 31 -0.96 3.67 21.21
C VAL A 31 -1.76 3.92 19.93
N LYS A 32 -2.18 5.17 19.72
CA LYS A 32 -2.87 5.59 18.51
C LYS A 32 -1.87 6.12 17.50
N ALA A 33 -2.03 5.77 16.23
CA ALA A 33 -1.11 6.16 15.17
C ALA A 33 -1.82 6.35 13.83
N ASN A 34 -1.21 7.17 12.97
CA ASN A 34 -1.53 7.29 11.55
C ASN A 34 -0.62 6.38 10.73
N SER A 35 -1.06 6.03 9.52
CA SER A 35 -0.23 5.40 8.51
C SER A 35 0.16 6.45 7.47
N ARG A 36 1.20 7.22 7.78
CA ARG A 36 1.63 8.31 6.90
C ARG A 36 2.19 7.76 5.59
N VAL A 37 1.54 8.15 4.49
CA VAL A 37 2.00 7.80 3.13
C VAL A 37 2.94 8.89 2.63
N THR A 38 4.12 8.48 2.17
CA THR A 38 5.14 9.36 1.57
C THR A 38 5.60 8.83 0.23
N VAL A 39 6.08 9.71 -0.65
CA VAL A 39 6.58 9.38 -2.00
C VAL A 39 7.96 9.97 -2.17
N ASP A 40 8.88 9.23 -2.77
CA ASP A 40 10.26 9.68 -2.98
C ASP A 40 10.39 10.82 -4.02
N ASP A 41 9.49 10.87 -5.02
CA ASP A 41 9.38 12.00 -5.96
C ASP A 41 7.90 12.30 -6.30
N PRO A 42 7.22 13.15 -5.51
CA PRO A 42 5.84 13.55 -5.77
C PRO A 42 5.66 14.29 -7.10
N GLY A 43 6.68 14.99 -7.56
CA GLY A 43 6.64 15.77 -8.80
C GLY A 43 6.49 14.91 -10.04
N ALA A 44 7.02 13.69 -10.03
CA ALA A 44 6.94 12.75 -11.13
C ALA A 44 5.50 12.22 -11.37
N ILE A 45 4.60 12.32 -10.40
CA ILE A 45 3.22 11.82 -10.49
C ILE A 45 2.27 12.84 -11.12
N ARG A 46 2.47 14.12 -10.84
CA ARG A 46 1.52 15.17 -11.16
C ARG A 46 1.23 15.27 -12.67
N GLY A 47 -0.07 15.16 -13.03
CA GLY A 47 -0.54 15.26 -14.42
C GLY A 47 -0.06 14.11 -15.31
N LYS A 48 0.30 12.96 -14.74
CA LYS A 48 0.79 11.79 -15.45
C LYS A 48 -0.23 10.65 -15.43
N ARG A 49 -0.19 9.81 -16.47
CA ARG A 49 -0.84 8.51 -16.47
C ARG A 49 0.06 7.55 -15.69
N VAL A 50 -0.43 7.02 -14.59
CA VAL A 50 0.37 6.21 -13.68
C VAL A 50 -0.09 4.76 -13.67
N LEU A 51 0.85 3.82 -13.76
CA LEU A 51 0.62 2.43 -13.44
C LEU A 51 0.96 2.21 -11.96
N VAL A 52 -0.02 1.79 -11.17
CA VAL A 52 0.19 1.53 -9.75
C VAL A 52 0.42 0.04 -9.53
N VAL A 53 1.52 -0.31 -8.85
CA VAL A 53 1.80 -1.68 -8.40
C VAL A 53 1.56 -1.76 -6.90
N GLU A 54 0.68 -2.66 -6.48
CA GLU A 54 0.28 -2.84 -5.08
C GLU A 54 0.62 -4.24 -4.55
N ASP A 55 0.67 -4.36 -3.23
CA ASP A 55 0.85 -5.64 -2.57
C ASP A 55 -0.37 -6.56 -2.82
N GLY A 56 -0.13 -7.68 -3.48
CA GLY A 56 -1.19 -8.60 -3.90
C GLY A 56 -2.01 -9.18 -2.75
N PRO A 57 -1.40 -9.69 -1.66
CA PRO A 57 -2.14 -10.15 -0.49
C PRO A 57 -3.09 -9.12 0.10
N THR A 58 -2.73 -7.85 0.15
CA THR A 58 -3.61 -6.77 0.61
C THR A 58 -4.88 -6.66 -0.24
N LEU A 59 -4.75 -6.84 -1.55
CA LEU A 59 -5.87 -6.76 -2.50
C LEU A 59 -6.77 -7.99 -2.48
N THR A 60 -6.19 -9.19 -2.30
CA THR A 60 -6.91 -10.47 -2.43
C THR A 60 -7.50 -10.98 -1.12
N HIS A 61 -6.94 -10.63 0.02
CA HIS A 61 -7.38 -11.08 1.35
C HIS A 61 -7.93 -9.96 2.23
N GLY A 62 -7.61 -8.70 1.92
CA GLY A 62 -8.02 -7.54 2.71
C GLY A 62 -9.33 -6.88 2.27
N GLU A 63 -10.03 -7.42 1.27
CA GLU A 63 -11.23 -6.81 0.65
C GLU A 63 -10.98 -5.36 0.14
N MET A 64 -9.71 -4.97 0.01
CA MET A 64 -9.31 -3.64 -0.44
C MET A 64 -9.09 -3.65 -1.95
N LYS A 65 -9.78 -2.77 -2.67
CA LYS A 65 -9.61 -2.62 -4.13
C LYS A 65 -8.31 -1.90 -4.52
N PHE A 66 -7.66 -1.24 -3.57
CA PHE A 66 -6.42 -0.49 -3.75
C PHE A 66 -5.69 -0.28 -2.42
N GLY A 67 -4.40 0.03 -2.48
CA GLY A 67 -3.53 0.27 -1.33
C GLY A 67 -2.91 1.68 -1.31
N ALA A 68 -1.74 1.80 -0.69
CA ALA A 68 -1.03 3.06 -0.49
C ALA A 68 -0.58 3.73 -1.80
N GLY A 69 -0.31 2.95 -2.84
CA GLY A 69 0.10 3.47 -4.15
C GLY A 69 -0.99 4.30 -4.81
N VAL A 70 -2.25 3.81 -4.80
CA VAL A 70 -3.39 4.56 -5.33
C VAL A 70 -3.66 5.81 -4.49
N VAL A 71 -3.56 5.70 -3.16
CA VAL A 71 -3.72 6.86 -2.26
C VAL A 71 -2.68 7.93 -2.61
N ALA A 72 -1.42 7.54 -2.77
CA ALA A 72 -0.34 8.44 -3.15
C ALA A 72 -0.55 9.04 -4.55
N ALA A 73 -0.90 8.22 -5.54
CA ALA A 73 -1.14 8.69 -6.90
C ALA A 73 -2.21 9.79 -6.95
N ARG A 74 -3.34 9.57 -6.28
CA ARG A 74 -4.43 10.55 -6.19
C ARG A 74 -4.02 11.80 -5.43
N ALA A 75 -3.38 11.65 -4.28
CA ALA A 75 -2.96 12.79 -3.43
C ALA A 75 -1.95 13.69 -4.15
N HIS A 76 -1.11 13.14 -5.03
CA HIS A 76 -0.11 13.91 -5.80
C HIS A 76 -0.59 14.30 -7.21
N GLY A 77 -1.88 14.12 -7.52
CA GLY A 77 -2.49 14.66 -8.73
C GLY A 77 -2.12 13.90 -9.99
N ALA A 78 -2.14 12.56 -9.93
CA ALA A 78 -2.13 11.72 -11.14
C ALA A 78 -3.32 12.08 -12.03
N ASP A 79 -3.13 12.17 -13.33
CA ASP A 79 -4.20 12.43 -14.30
C ASP A 79 -5.08 11.18 -14.48
N GLU A 80 -4.43 10.03 -14.57
CA GLU A 80 -5.09 8.73 -14.76
C GLU A 80 -4.35 7.64 -13.98
N ILE A 81 -5.11 6.68 -13.44
CA ILE A 81 -4.57 5.39 -12.98
C ILE A 81 -4.84 4.37 -14.08
N VAL A 82 -3.79 3.94 -14.75
CA VAL A 82 -3.85 3.02 -15.89
C VAL A 82 -4.24 1.63 -15.42
N ASP A 83 -5.30 1.07 -16.01
CA ASP A 83 -5.70 -0.31 -15.75
C ASP A 83 -4.76 -1.29 -16.47
N PRO A 84 -4.03 -2.17 -15.75
CA PRO A 84 -3.07 -3.09 -16.36
C PRO A 84 -3.68 -4.31 -17.04
N ARG A 85 -4.99 -4.55 -16.89
CA ARG A 85 -5.66 -5.76 -17.42
C ARG A 85 -5.43 -6.01 -18.91
N PRO A 86 -5.40 -5.00 -19.81
CA PRO A 86 -5.14 -5.21 -21.23
C PRO A 86 -3.78 -5.88 -21.52
N TRP A 87 -2.83 -5.75 -20.60
CA TRP A 87 -1.48 -6.34 -20.73
C TRP A 87 -1.24 -7.51 -19.78
N ALA A 88 -2.25 -7.89 -18.99
CA ALA A 88 -2.12 -8.97 -18.00
C ALA A 88 -1.80 -10.31 -18.68
N ILE A 89 -0.83 -11.04 -18.11
CA ILE A 89 -0.40 -12.36 -18.59
C ILE A 89 -0.20 -13.31 -17.39
N GLY A 90 -0.22 -14.62 -17.68
CA GLY A 90 0.16 -15.67 -16.73
C GLY A 90 -0.62 -15.62 -15.43
N THR A 91 0.08 -15.70 -14.32
CA THR A 91 -0.50 -15.74 -12.96
C THR A 91 -1.17 -14.44 -12.56
N ILE A 92 -0.76 -13.33 -13.15
CA ILE A 92 -1.37 -12.01 -12.91
C ILE A 92 -2.74 -11.92 -13.60
N ASP A 93 -2.89 -12.42 -14.82
CA ASP A 93 -4.19 -12.52 -15.50
C ASP A 93 -5.14 -13.46 -14.74
N GLU A 94 -4.65 -14.60 -14.24
CA GLU A 94 -5.43 -15.49 -13.37
C GLU A 94 -5.91 -14.78 -12.10
N THR A 95 -5.08 -13.94 -11.51
CA THR A 95 -5.42 -13.14 -10.33
C THR A 95 -6.58 -12.18 -10.63
N PHE A 96 -6.53 -11.47 -11.74
CA PHE A 96 -7.63 -10.58 -12.16
C PHE A 96 -8.95 -11.31 -12.45
N ARG A 97 -8.89 -12.54 -12.95
CA ARG A 97 -10.08 -13.37 -13.16
C ARG A 97 -10.69 -13.88 -11.87
N LYS A 98 -9.86 -14.12 -10.85
CA LYS A 98 -10.28 -14.73 -9.58
C LYS A 98 -10.74 -13.72 -8.55
N TYR A 99 -10.17 -12.52 -8.54
CA TYR A 99 -10.38 -11.51 -7.51
C TYR A 99 -10.86 -10.18 -8.11
N ASP A 100 -11.77 -9.50 -7.41
CA ASP A 100 -12.23 -8.15 -7.77
C ASP A 100 -11.19 -7.08 -7.35
N VAL A 101 -10.06 -7.09 -8.03
CA VAL A 101 -8.96 -6.14 -7.82
C VAL A 101 -9.27 -4.85 -8.59
N GLY A 102 -8.96 -3.69 -8.01
CA GLY A 102 -9.04 -2.39 -8.69
C GLY A 102 -8.09 -2.26 -9.89
N PRO A 103 -8.02 -1.11 -10.56
CA PRO A 103 -7.14 -0.87 -11.71
C PRO A 103 -5.69 -0.71 -11.26
N VAL A 104 -5.13 -1.75 -10.66
CA VAL A 104 -3.76 -1.78 -10.13
C VAL A 104 -3.09 -3.10 -10.46
N LEU A 105 -1.79 -3.12 -10.63
CA LEU A 105 -1.01 -4.33 -10.88
C LEU A 105 -0.73 -5.04 -9.54
N PRO A 106 -1.31 -6.24 -9.28
CA PRO A 106 -1.09 -6.97 -8.04
C PRO A 106 0.25 -7.70 -8.05
N ALA A 107 1.12 -7.41 -7.09
CA ALA A 107 2.35 -8.19 -6.84
C ALA A 107 2.00 -9.38 -5.94
N MET A 108 1.66 -10.52 -6.54
CA MET A 108 1.21 -11.71 -5.82
C MET A 108 2.34 -12.55 -5.22
N GLY A 109 3.55 -12.40 -5.74
CA GLY A 109 4.75 -13.09 -5.29
C GLY A 109 5.98 -12.59 -6.05
N TYR A 110 7.13 -13.17 -5.71
CA TYR A 110 8.44 -12.74 -6.22
C TYR A 110 9.26 -13.92 -6.76
N SER A 111 8.58 -14.96 -7.28
CA SER A 111 9.25 -16.00 -8.07
C SER A 111 9.76 -15.43 -9.40
N ASP A 112 10.80 -16.00 -9.97
CA ASP A 112 11.39 -15.54 -11.25
C ASP A 112 10.32 -15.39 -12.34
N GLY A 113 9.37 -16.33 -12.42
CA GLY A 113 8.27 -16.26 -13.38
C GLY A 113 7.35 -15.07 -13.16
N GLN A 114 6.94 -14.80 -11.91
CA GLN A 114 6.06 -13.67 -11.57
C GLN A 114 6.76 -12.32 -11.74
N LEU A 115 8.05 -12.26 -11.41
CA LEU A 115 8.86 -11.07 -11.66
C LEU A 115 8.95 -10.76 -13.14
N ALA A 116 9.18 -11.77 -14.00
CA ALA A 116 9.21 -11.61 -15.46
C ALA A 116 7.84 -11.20 -16.04
N GLU A 117 6.73 -11.73 -15.49
CA GLU A 117 5.38 -11.31 -15.87
C GLU A 117 5.14 -9.83 -15.51
N MET A 118 5.47 -9.41 -14.29
CA MET A 118 5.35 -8.00 -13.85
C MET A 118 6.18 -7.05 -14.72
N GLU A 119 7.44 -7.38 -14.97
CA GLU A 119 8.34 -6.58 -15.80
C GLU A 119 7.75 -6.37 -17.20
N LYS A 120 7.25 -7.44 -17.83
CA LYS A 120 6.65 -7.40 -19.15
C LYS A 120 5.36 -6.57 -19.17
N ILE A 121 4.50 -6.68 -18.15
CA ILE A 121 3.28 -5.88 -18.05
C ILE A 121 3.63 -4.40 -17.86
N ILE A 122 4.58 -4.10 -16.97
CA ILE A 122 5.05 -2.73 -16.71
C ILE A 122 5.62 -2.08 -17.99
N ASP A 123 6.43 -2.81 -18.73
CA ASP A 123 7.01 -2.31 -19.99
C ASP A 123 5.94 -2.06 -21.06
N SER A 124 4.93 -2.93 -21.14
CA SER A 124 3.88 -2.87 -22.17
C SER A 124 2.79 -1.87 -21.86
N ALA A 125 2.50 -1.60 -20.59
CA ALA A 125 1.43 -0.70 -20.18
C ALA A 125 1.67 0.74 -20.65
N GLU A 126 0.62 1.40 -21.15
CA GLU A 126 0.68 2.78 -21.66
C GLU A 126 0.65 3.80 -20.51
N ALA A 127 1.60 3.70 -19.59
CA ALA A 127 1.78 4.60 -18.47
C ALA A 127 3.05 5.44 -18.62
N ASP A 128 3.02 6.67 -18.10
CA ASP A 128 4.16 7.58 -18.09
C ASP A 128 5.10 7.33 -16.91
N VAL A 129 4.53 6.85 -15.77
CA VAL A 129 5.23 6.62 -14.51
C VAL A 129 4.68 5.37 -13.82
N VAL A 130 5.55 4.64 -13.14
CA VAL A 130 5.19 3.50 -12.27
C VAL A 130 5.20 3.95 -10.82
N VAL A 131 4.09 3.75 -10.11
CA VAL A 131 3.97 4.02 -8.68
C VAL A 131 4.07 2.69 -7.92
N ILE A 132 5.14 2.51 -7.15
CA ILE A 132 5.45 1.27 -6.43
C ILE A 132 4.92 1.37 -5.01
N GLY A 133 3.78 0.73 -4.72
CA GLY A 133 3.13 0.65 -3.41
C GLY A 133 3.41 -0.65 -2.64
N THR A 134 4.34 -1.48 -3.12
CA THR A 134 4.73 -2.75 -2.48
C THR A 134 5.67 -2.55 -1.30
N PRO A 135 5.70 -3.45 -0.30
CA PRO A 135 6.65 -3.39 0.82
C PRO A 135 8.11 -3.40 0.38
N ILE A 136 8.44 -4.17 -0.66
CA ILE A 136 9.77 -4.16 -1.26
C ILE A 136 9.88 -3.14 -2.40
N ASP A 137 11.08 -2.64 -2.63
CA ASP A 137 11.37 -1.79 -3.78
C ASP A 137 11.58 -2.66 -5.02
N LEU A 138 10.60 -2.68 -5.92
CA LEU A 138 10.63 -3.51 -7.14
C LEU A 138 11.83 -3.21 -8.03
N ARG A 139 12.36 -1.97 -8.03
CA ARG A 139 13.57 -1.59 -8.78
C ARG A 139 14.82 -2.41 -8.41
N ARG A 140 14.76 -3.15 -7.28
CA ARG A 140 15.85 -4.02 -6.81
C ARG A 140 15.76 -5.46 -7.33
N VAL A 141 14.61 -5.85 -7.88
CA VAL A 141 14.33 -7.24 -8.25
C VAL A 141 13.89 -7.40 -9.70
N ILE A 142 13.43 -6.31 -10.36
CA ILE A 142 13.12 -6.26 -11.80
C ILE A 142 13.68 -5.00 -12.44
N GLU A 143 13.87 -5.04 -13.76
CA GLU A 143 14.24 -3.86 -14.55
C GLU A 143 12.98 -3.06 -14.89
N ILE A 144 12.86 -1.84 -14.37
CA ILE A 144 11.78 -0.91 -14.71
C ILE A 144 12.37 0.22 -15.56
N ARG A 145 12.06 0.22 -16.85
CA ARG A 145 12.59 1.20 -17.82
C ARG A 145 11.85 2.53 -17.79
N LYS A 146 10.62 2.53 -17.28
CA LYS A 146 9.83 3.75 -17.10
C LYS A 146 10.29 4.50 -15.84
N PRO A 147 10.09 5.83 -15.77
CA PRO A 147 10.20 6.55 -14.51
C PRO A 147 9.40 5.84 -13.42
N ALA A 148 9.98 5.64 -12.25
CA ALA A 148 9.34 4.91 -11.17
C ALA A 148 9.54 5.61 -9.84
N VAL A 149 8.47 5.79 -9.09
CA VAL A 149 8.47 6.37 -7.75
C VAL A 149 8.03 5.35 -6.72
N ARG A 150 8.66 5.38 -5.55
CA ARG A 150 8.32 4.50 -4.45
C ARG A 150 7.43 5.21 -3.45
N VAL A 151 6.36 4.52 -3.07
CA VAL A 151 5.51 4.88 -1.95
C VAL A 151 6.01 4.16 -0.70
N ARG A 152 6.06 4.89 0.41
CA ARG A 152 6.34 4.34 1.74
C ARG A 152 5.21 4.71 2.67
N TYR A 153 5.03 3.92 3.70
CA TYR A 153 4.09 4.21 4.77
C TYR A 153 4.78 3.92 6.10
N ASP A 154 4.75 4.92 6.96
CA ASP A 154 5.39 4.89 8.27
C ASP A 154 4.34 5.04 9.36
N LEU A 155 4.60 4.43 10.51
CA LEU A 155 3.79 4.61 11.69
C LEU A 155 4.10 5.96 12.32
N GLU A 156 3.12 6.87 12.33
CA GLU A 156 3.21 8.16 12.99
C GLU A 156 2.33 8.15 14.24
N VAL A 157 2.96 8.05 15.41
CA VAL A 157 2.24 8.08 16.69
C VAL A 157 1.62 9.44 16.90
N LEU A 158 0.33 9.49 17.30
CA LEU A 158 -0.37 10.74 17.54
C LEU A 158 0.20 11.47 18.77
N PRO A 159 0.21 12.82 18.78
CA PRO A 159 0.79 13.62 19.86
C PRO A 159 0.16 13.40 21.24
N ASP A 160 -1.13 13.01 21.26
CA ASP A 160 -1.90 12.70 22.47
C ASP A 160 -1.77 11.23 22.90
N SER A 161 -0.93 10.45 22.26
CA SER A 161 -0.73 9.03 22.52
C SER A 161 0.60 8.75 23.19
N PRO A 162 0.71 7.70 24.03
CA PRO A 162 2.00 7.30 24.60
C PRO A 162 3.02 6.97 23.50
N SER A 163 4.28 7.34 23.73
CA SER A 163 5.38 6.98 22.83
C SER A 163 5.56 5.45 22.80
N LEU A 164 5.76 4.89 21.60
CA LEU A 164 6.07 3.46 21.47
C LEU A 164 7.33 3.08 22.25
N LEU A 165 8.35 3.94 22.26
CA LEU A 165 9.58 3.68 22.97
C LEU A 165 9.33 3.56 24.48
N ASP A 166 8.53 4.47 25.06
CA ASP A 166 8.23 4.43 26.49
C ASP A 166 7.39 3.22 26.88
N VAL A 167 6.47 2.81 26.01
CA VAL A 167 5.65 1.59 26.21
C VAL A 167 6.50 0.31 26.13
N LEU A 168 7.51 0.28 25.26
CA LEU A 168 8.37 -0.89 25.05
C LEU A 168 9.54 -0.99 26.03
N LYS A 169 10.02 0.11 26.61
CA LYS A 169 11.12 0.11 27.58
C LYS A 169 11.00 -0.97 28.68
N PRO A 170 9.84 -1.15 29.33
CA PRO A 170 9.73 -2.15 30.39
C PRO A 170 9.87 -3.60 29.90
N VAL A 171 9.72 -3.84 28.59
CA VAL A 171 9.76 -5.18 27.98
C VAL A 171 11.14 -5.45 27.36
N LEU A 172 11.85 -4.40 26.98
CA LEU A 172 13.15 -4.52 26.31
C LEU A 172 14.34 -4.60 27.31
N GLY A 173 14.12 -4.31 28.57
CA GLY A 173 15.12 -4.42 29.66
C GLY A 173 15.99 -3.20 29.76
#